data_f2388297a1e9830c6a61c933da795ebd
#
_entry.id   f2388297a1e9830c6a61c933da795ebd
#
_cell.length_a   1.000
_cell.length_b   1.000
_cell.length_c   1.000
_cell.angle_alpha   90.00
_cell.angle_beta   90.00
_cell.angle_gamma   90.00
#
_symmetry.space_group_name_H-M   'P 1'
#
loop_
_entity.id
_entity.type
_entity.pdbx_description
1 polymer ?
#
loop_
_entity_poly.entity_id
_entity_poly.type
_entity_poly.pdbx_seq_one_letter_code
_entity_poly.pdbx_strand_id
1 'polypeptide(L)'
;MKITAIEIKPGMIIEHKNDYWNVLKTQHVKPGKGGAFNQVELKSVIKGTKLNERFRSSETVEKAELDEKKFNFLYIDGENCHFMDNETFEQVEIPKSIAGEKQKLLRENLEVTISFMEEKPISIDLPNNIECTIESTDAAIKNQTASSSYKPALLDCGIKIDVPPFIESGEKIIIDTRSLEYVKRVN
;
A
#
# COMPACT_ATOMS: atom_id res chain seq x y z
N MET A 1 -12.97 19.99 1.57
CA MET A 1 -14.38 20.40 1.85
C MET A 1 -14.63 20.38 3.35
N LYS A 2 -15.16 21.46 3.96
CA LYS A 2 -15.42 21.50 5.41
C LYS A 2 -16.72 20.77 5.76
N ILE A 3 -16.63 19.87 6.73
CA ILE A 3 -17.77 19.15 7.32
C ILE A 3 -17.77 19.31 8.83
N THR A 4 -18.92 19.11 9.47
CA THR A 4 -18.99 19.08 10.92
C THR A 4 -18.54 17.71 11.44
N ALA A 5 -18.02 17.67 12.67
CA ALA A 5 -17.52 16.42 13.25
C ALA A 5 -18.60 15.34 13.39
N ILE A 6 -19.88 15.70 13.44
CA ILE A 6 -20.99 14.74 13.46
C ILE A 6 -21.18 14.04 12.10
N GLU A 7 -20.73 14.64 11.01
CA GLU A 7 -20.83 14.10 9.65
C GLU A 7 -19.70 13.13 9.30
N ILE A 8 -18.68 13.02 10.17
CA ILE A 8 -17.57 12.09 9.97
C ILE A 8 -18.09 10.65 9.97
N LYS A 9 -17.76 9.89 8.93
CA LYS A 9 -18.15 8.48 8.77
C LYS A 9 -16.92 7.61 8.47
N PRO A 10 -16.95 6.33 8.84
CA PRO A 10 -15.91 5.38 8.45
C PRO A 10 -15.67 5.38 6.94
N GLY A 11 -14.40 5.29 6.53
CA GLY A 11 -13.95 5.37 5.13
C GLY A 11 -13.70 6.78 4.61
N MET A 12 -14.08 7.82 5.31
CA MET A 12 -13.71 9.19 4.94
C MET A 12 -12.23 9.46 5.25
N ILE A 13 -11.64 10.37 4.47
CA ILE A 13 -10.33 10.93 4.79
C ILE A 13 -10.54 12.36 5.28
N ILE A 14 -9.91 12.67 6.41
CA ILE A 14 -9.95 14.01 7.01
C ILE A 14 -8.54 14.53 7.22
N GLU A 15 -8.37 15.83 7.06
CA GLU A 15 -7.15 16.53 7.46
C GLU A 15 -7.22 16.87 8.94
N HIS A 16 -6.21 16.48 9.70
CA HIS A 16 -6.10 16.75 11.12
C HIS A 16 -4.64 16.75 11.57
N LYS A 17 -4.22 17.76 12.34
CA LYS A 17 -2.84 17.90 12.84
C LYS A 17 -1.76 17.82 11.73
N ASN A 18 -2.01 18.47 10.61
CA ASN A 18 -1.12 18.49 9.45
C ASN A 18 -0.81 17.10 8.87
N ASP A 19 -1.76 16.18 8.98
CA ASP A 19 -1.69 14.83 8.40
C ASP A 19 -3.06 14.43 7.87
N TYR A 20 -3.09 13.44 6.97
CA TYR A 20 -4.32 12.90 6.41
C TYR A 20 -4.65 11.57 7.08
N TRP A 21 -5.91 11.46 7.50
CA TRP A 21 -6.35 10.35 8.32
C TRP A 21 -7.55 9.65 7.71
N ASN A 22 -7.42 8.35 7.50
CA ASN A 22 -8.56 7.49 7.17
C ASN A 22 -9.35 7.20 8.45
N VAL A 23 -10.63 7.46 8.42
CA VAL A 23 -11.56 7.20 9.51
C VAL A 23 -11.89 5.70 9.56
N LEU A 24 -11.46 5.02 10.60
CA LEU A 24 -11.74 3.59 10.81
C LEU A 24 -13.08 3.36 11.49
N LYS A 25 -13.35 4.13 12.57
CA LYS A 25 -14.58 4.01 13.38
C LYS A 25 -15.00 5.37 13.89
N THR A 26 -16.30 5.51 14.10
CA THR A 26 -16.89 6.68 14.74
C THR A 26 -17.89 6.25 15.82
N GLN A 27 -17.90 6.97 16.93
CA GLN A 27 -18.86 6.77 18.00
C GLN A 27 -19.37 8.12 18.48
N HIS A 28 -20.65 8.40 18.21
CA HIS A 28 -21.29 9.61 18.68
C HIS A 28 -21.77 9.43 20.12
N VAL A 29 -21.31 10.30 21.01
CA VAL A 29 -21.65 10.27 22.43
C VAL A 29 -22.37 11.53 22.82
N LYS A 30 -23.57 11.36 23.39
CA LYS A 30 -24.39 12.45 23.99
C LYS A 30 -24.40 12.25 25.49
N PRO A 31 -23.49 12.86 26.26
CA PRO A 31 -23.56 12.80 27.72
C PRO A 31 -24.79 13.57 28.23
N GLY A 32 -25.38 13.13 29.33
CA GLY A 32 -26.57 13.77 29.92
C GLY A 32 -26.31 15.22 30.41
N LYS A 33 -25.06 15.56 30.72
CA LYS A 33 -24.58 16.92 30.99
C LYS A 33 -23.33 17.19 30.19
N GLY A 34 -23.33 18.26 29.38
CA GLY A 34 -22.21 18.64 28.50
C GLY A 34 -22.54 18.54 27.02
N GLY A 35 -21.65 19.05 26.17
CA GLY A 35 -21.81 19.02 24.70
C GLY A 35 -21.62 17.62 24.13
N ALA A 36 -22.36 17.30 23.09
CA ALA A 36 -22.16 16.06 22.32
C ALA A 36 -20.80 16.06 21.62
N PHE A 37 -20.19 14.89 21.49
CA PHE A 37 -18.92 14.71 20.82
C PHE A 37 -18.91 13.43 19.98
N ASN A 38 -18.04 13.41 18.98
CA ASN A 38 -17.77 12.23 18.18
C ASN A 38 -16.37 11.71 18.52
N GLN A 39 -16.29 10.47 18.95
CA GLN A 39 -15.01 9.79 19.16
C GLN A 39 -14.67 9.03 17.89
N VAL A 40 -13.50 9.32 17.34
CA VAL A 40 -13.09 8.85 16.00
C VAL A 40 -11.77 8.09 16.11
N GLU A 41 -11.75 6.85 15.63
CA GLU A 41 -10.53 6.09 15.43
C GLU A 41 -9.99 6.37 14.02
N LEU A 42 -8.78 6.87 13.97
CA LEU A 42 -8.10 7.34 12.76
C LEU A 42 -6.87 6.48 12.46
N LYS A 43 -6.56 6.32 11.18
CA LYS A 43 -5.30 5.74 10.71
C LYS A 43 -4.65 6.70 9.73
N SER A 44 -3.41 7.13 10.02
CA SER A 44 -2.65 7.97 9.09
C SER A 44 -2.52 7.28 7.73
N VAL A 45 -2.85 8.01 6.67
CA VAL A 45 -2.74 7.53 5.29
C VAL A 45 -1.28 7.32 4.90
N ILE A 46 -0.40 8.20 5.38
CA ILE A 46 1.03 8.19 5.03
C ILE A 46 1.82 7.27 5.97
N LYS A 47 1.65 7.42 7.28
CA LYS A 47 2.46 6.75 8.31
C LYS A 47 1.89 5.40 8.77
N GLY A 48 0.60 5.14 8.50
CA GLY A 48 -0.10 3.94 8.97
C GLY A 48 -0.36 3.88 10.47
N THR A 49 0.06 4.88 11.24
CA THR A 49 -0.16 4.97 12.70
C THR A 49 -1.62 5.20 13.04
N LYS A 50 -2.06 4.68 14.18
CA LYS A 50 -3.42 4.89 14.67
C LYS A 50 -3.49 6.03 15.68
N LEU A 51 -4.60 6.77 15.65
CA LEU A 51 -4.92 7.86 16.57
C LEU A 51 -6.40 7.78 16.95
N ASN A 52 -6.68 7.91 18.24
CA ASN A 52 -8.05 8.12 18.72
C ASN A 52 -8.20 9.60 19.06
N GLU A 53 -9.15 10.26 18.40
CA GLU A 53 -9.40 11.68 18.59
C GLU A 53 -10.86 11.92 18.96
N ARG A 54 -11.09 12.99 19.70
CA ARG A 54 -12.41 13.37 20.18
C ARG A 54 -12.74 14.77 19.67
N PHE A 55 -13.70 14.85 18.77
CA PHE A 55 -14.18 16.10 18.21
C PHE A 55 -15.50 16.52 18.88
N ARG A 56 -15.67 17.80 19.19
CA ARG A 56 -16.98 18.32 19.56
C ARG A 56 -17.93 18.23 18.36
N SER A 57 -19.20 17.91 18.56
CA SER A 57 -20.14 17.72 17.44
C SER A 57 -20.26 18.93 16.51
N SER A 58 -20.04 20.14 17.03
CA SER A 58 -20.05 21.38 16.27
C SER A 58 -18.69 21.78 15.68
N GLU A 59 -17.63 21.04 15.98
CA GLU A 59 -16.30 21.29 15.44
C GLU A 59 -16.29 20.97 13.95
N THR A 60 -15.57 21.77 13.17
CA THR A 60 -15.41 21.56 11.72
C THR A 60 -14.07 20.91 11.43
N VAL A 61 -14.09 19.93 10.55
CA VAL A 61 -12.90 19.26 10.01
C VAL A 61 -12.90 19.39 8.50
N GLU A 62 -11.73 19.33 7.91
CA GLU A 62 -11.58 19.30 6.46
C GLU A 62 -11.65 17.86 5.97
N LYS A 63 -12.68 17.55 5.17
CA LYS A 63 -12.76 16.29 4.41
C LYS A 63 -11.89 16.43 3.17
N ALA A 64 -10.94 15.52 3.01
CA ALA A 64 -10.12 15.41 1.83
C ALA A 64 -10.66 14.31 0.90
N GLU A 65 -10.42 14.47 -0.39
CA GLU A 65 -10.76 13.47 -1.40
C GLU A 65 -9.47 12.87 -1.93
N LEU A 66 -9.46 11.55 -2.01
CA LEU A 66 -8.37 10.79 -2.59
C LEU A 66 -8.71 10.57 -4.07
N ASP A 67 -7.81 10.98 -4.93
CA ASP A 67 -7.88 10.69 -6.36
C ASP A 67 -6.93 9.54 -6.69
N GLU A 68 -7.45 8.44 -7.19
CA GLU A 68 -6.69 7.24 -7.53
C GLU A 68 -6.61 7.11 -9.04
N LYS A 69 -5.40 7.04 -9.56
CA LYS A 69 -5.13 6.88 -10.98
C LYS A 69 -4.19 5.72 -11.25
N LYS A 70 -4.33 5.13 -12.43
CA LYS A 70 -3.50 4.04 -12.90
C LYS A 70 -2.32 4.55 -13.70
N PHE A 71 -1.14 4.06 -13.36
CA PHE A 71 0.11 4.39 -14.00
C PHE A 71 0.88 3.13 -14.36
N ASN A 72 1.71 3.21 -15.39
CA ASN A 72 2.73 2.23 -15.67
C ASN A 72 4.08 2.74 -15.16
N PHE A 73 4.76 1.91 -14.40
CA PHE A 73 6.12 2.20 -13.97
C PHE A 73 7.09 2.16 -15.16
N LEU A 74 7.96 3.16 -15.26
CA LEU A 74 8.96 3.26 -16.32
C LEU A 74 10.35 2.86 -15.80
N TYR A 75 10.94 3.68 -14.95
CA TYR A 75 12.28 3.48 -14.41
C TYR A 75 12.51 4.27 -13.13
N ILE A 76 13.63 4.02 -12.49
CA ILE A 76 14.12 4.79 -11.35
C ILE A 76 15.33 5.62 -11.80
N ASP A 77 15.32 6.91 -11.47
CA ASP A 77 16.46 7.80 -11.66
C ASP A 77 16.74 8.57 -10.37
N GLY A 78 17.95 8.39 -9.83
CA GLY A 78 18.35 9.01 -8.57
C GLY A 78 17.37 8.68 -7.43
N GLU A 79 16.71 9.69 -6.89
CA GLU A 79 15.76 9.58 -5.78
C GLU A 79 14.29 9.53 -6.24
N ASN A 80 14.05 9.46 -7.54
CA ASN A 80 12.69 9.49 -8.10
C ASN A 80 12.35 8.19 -8.85
N CYS A 81 11.10 7.81 -8.76
CA CYS A 81 10.46 6.80 -9.59
C CYS A 81 9.65 7.51 -10.68
N HIS A 82 9.81 7.10 -11.92
CA HIS A 82 9.11 7.66 -13.07
C HIS A 82 7.97 6.75 -13.49
N PHE A 83 6.80 7.35 -13.69
CA PHE A 83 5.58 6.65 -14.07
C PHE A 83 4.94 7.36 -15.25
N MET A 84 4.15 6.63 -16.03
CA MET A 84 3.33 7.16 -17.13
C MET A 84 1.86 6.92 -16.80
N ASP A 85 1.09 7.99 -16.85
CA ASP A 85 -0.37 7.94 -16.70
C ASP A 85 -0.98 7.13 -17.84
N ASN A 86 -1.85 6.16 -17.51
CA ASN A 86 -2.46 5.28 -18.50
C ASN A 86 -3.55 5.94 -19.35
N GLU A 87 -4.05 7.09 -18.93
CA GLU A 87 -5.09 7.83 -19.63
C GLU A 87 -4.53 8.99 -20.43
N THR A 88 -3.66 9.81 -19.82
CA THR A 88 -3.11 11.02 -20.44
C THR A 88 -1.77 10.80 -21.12
N PHE A 89 -1.07 9.69 -20.83
CA PHE A 89 0.30 9.38 -21.27
C PHE A 89 1.34 10.41 -20.80
N GLU A 90 1.01 11.23 -19.83
CA GLU A 90 1.94 12.15 -19.20
C GLU A 90 2.85 11.41 -18.22
N GLN A 91 4.11 11.84 -18.16
CA GLN A 91 5.06 11.30 -17.21
C GLN A 91 5.02 12.09 -15.91
N VAL A 92 5.05 11.37 -14.79
CA VAL A 92 5.13 11.94 -13.45
C VAL A 92 6.32 11.37 -12.70
N GLU A 93 6.94 12.21 -11.88
CA GLU A 93 8.03 11.84 -10.99
C GLU A 93 7.51 11.74 -9.57
N ILE A 94 7.81 10.64 -8.90
CA ILE A 94 7.39 10.40 -7.53
C ILE A 94 8.60 10.02 -6.68
N PRO A 95 8.83 10.71 -5.56
CA PRO A 95 9.95 10.40 -4.68
C PRO A 95 9.91 8.93 -4.22
N LYS A 96 11.07 8.28 -4.19
CA LYS A 96 11.24 6.90 -3.67
C LYS A 96 10.71 6.73 -2.25
N SER A 97 10.73 7.79 -1.44
CA SER A 97 10.20 7.79 -0.09
C SER A 97 8.72 7.42 -0.01
N ILE A 98 7.94 7.74 -1.07
CA ILE A 98 6.52 7.38 -1.17
C ILE A 98 6.36 5.90 -1.55
N ALA A 99 7.21 5.38 -2.43
CA ALA A 99 7.23 3.97 -2.79
C ALA A 99 7.71 3.08 -1.62
N GLY A 100 8.64 3.59 -0.80
CA GLY A 100 9.23 2.85 0.32
C GLY A 100 9.85 1.53 -0.14
N GLU A 101 9.65 0.46 0.62
CA GLU A 101 10.13 -0.88 0.25
C GLU A 101 9.49 -1.46 -1.02
N LYS A 102 8.32 -0.96 -1.41
CA LYS A 102 7.63 -1.36 -2.64
C LYS A 102 8.45 -1.07 -3.90
N GLN A 103 9.39 -0.10 -3.84
CA GLN A 103 10.27 0.23 -4.97
C GLN A 103 11.04 -0.99 -5.50
N LYS A 104 11.39 -1.96 -4.64
CA LYS A 104 12.10 -3.18 -5.02
C LYS A 104 11.27 -4.10 -5.92
N LEU A 105 9.95 -3.98 -5.84
CA LEU A 105 9.00 -4.77 -6.62
C LEU A 105 8.55 -4.06 -7.90
N LEU A 106 8.93 -2.79 -8.09
CA LEU A 106 8.63 -2.06 -9.32
C LEU A 106 9.41 -2.65 -10.50
N ARG A 107 8.70 -2.89 -11.59
CA ARG A 107 9.25 -3.43 -12.83
C ARG A 107 8.73 -2.62 -13.99
N GLU A 108 9.53 -2.49 -15.03
CA GLU A 108 9.14 -1.80 -16.26
C GLU A 108 7.78 -2.29 -16.76
N ASN A 109 6.92 -1.34 -17.09
CA ASN A 109 5.52 -1.56 -17.51
C ASN A 109 4.58 -2.20 -16.46
N LEU A 110 4.99 -2.27 -15.19
CA LEU A 110 4.08 -2.71 -14.13
C LEU A 110 3.01 -1.64 -13.90
N GLU A 111 1.73 -2.04 -14.05
CA GLU A 111 0.61 -1.18 -13.70
C GLU A 111 0.50 -1.07 -12.18
N VAL A 112 0.46 0.16 -11.69
CA VAL A 112 0.29 0.51 -10.28
C VAL A 112 -0.85 1.50 -10.12
N THR A 113 -1.43 1.57 -8.94
CA THR A 113 -2.37 2.64 -8.57
C THR A 113 -1.64 3.66 -7.72
N ILE A 114 -1.69 4.92 -8.12
CA ILE A 114 -1.12 6.03 -7.35
C ILE A 114 -2.27 6.87 -6.81
N SER A 115 -2.24 7.09 -5.50
CA SER A 115 -3.22 7.92 -4.82
C SER A 115 -2.67 9.32 -4.65
N PHE A 116 -3.48 10.28 -5.03
CA PHE A 116 -3.18 11.72 -4.92
C PHE A 116 -4.13 12.39 -3.95
N MET A 117 -3.61 13.36 -3.24
CA MET A 117 -4.37 14.27 -2.41
C MET A 117 -4.00 15.69 -2.81
N GLU A 118 -4.98 16.48 -3.30
CA GLU A 118 -4.71 17.83 -3.81
C GLU A 118 -3.52 17.85 -4.80
N GLU A 119 -3.55 16.95 -5.78
CA GLU A 119 -2.51 16.77 -6.81
C GLU A 119 -1.14 16.27 -6.29
N LYS A 120 -0.99 16.04 -4.98
CA LYS A 120 0.24 15.49 -4.39
C LYS A 120 0.14 13.98 -4.28
N PRO A 121 1.13 13.24 -4.78
CA PRO A 121 1.17 11.80 -4.60
C PRO A 121 1.41 11.44 -3.14
N ILE A 122 0.62 10.54 -2.59
CA ILE A 122 0.70 10.14 -1.17
C ILE A 122 0.97 8.64 -0.98
N SER A 123 0.56 7.81 -1.93
CA SER A 123 0.84 6.37 -1.88
C SER A 123 0.93 5.76 -3.27
N ILE A 124 1.66 4.65 -3.35
CA ILE A 124 1.73 3.79 -4.53
C ILE A 124 1.27 2.41 -4.09
N ASP A 125 0.27 1.88 -4.77
CA ASP A 125 -0.25 0.55 -4.55
C ASP A 125 0.03 -0.36 -5.73
N LEU A 126 0.72 -1.46 -5.43
CA LEU A 126 1.07 -2.50 -6.40
C LEU A 126 -0.11 -3.44 -6.62
N PRO A 127 -0.20 -4.12 -7.76
CA PRO A 127 -1.13 -5.22 -7.92
C PRO A 127 -0.86 -6.29 -6.84
N ASN A 128 -1.92 -6.98 -6.41
CA ASN A 128 -1.82 -7.97 -5.34
C ASN A 128 -0.80 -9.08 -5.65
N ASN A 129 -0.64 -9.41 -6.92
CA ASN A 129 0.26 -10.47 -7.40
C ASN A 129 1.17 -9.92 -8.47
N ILE A 130 2.46 -10.24 -8.37
CA ILE A 130 3.46 -9.94 -9.38
C ILE A 130 4.28 -11.17 -9.73
N GLU A 131 4.79 -11.20 -10.95
CA GLU A 131 5.74 -12.22 -11.41
C GLU A 131 7.16 -11.82 -10.99
N CYS A 132 7.90 -12.75 -10.40
CA CYS A 132 9.32 -12.60 -10.06
C CYS A 132 10.10 -13.82 -10.52
N THR A 133 11.38 -13.64 -10.77
CA THR A 133 12.30 -14.73 -11.09
C THR A 133 13.13 -15.10 -9.86
N ILE A 134 13.29 -16.40 -9.62
CA ILE A 134 14.20 -16.89 -8.58
C ILE A 134 15.64 -16.69 -9.05
N GLU A 135 16.35 -15.77 -8.42
CA GLU A 135 17.78 -15.56 -8.70
C GLU A 135 18.63 -16.71 -8.14
N SER A 136 18.38 -17.08 -6.89
CA SER A 136 19.06 -18.19 -6.24
C SER A 136 18.21 -18.84 -5.16
N THR A 137 18.35 -20.13 -5.00
CA THR A 137 17.75 -20.94 -3.92
C THR A 137 18.56 -22.22 -3.75
N ASP A 138 18.36 -22.91 -2.63
CA ASP A 138 18.95 -24.24 -2.41
C ASP A 138 18.44 -25.24 -3.44
N ALA A 139 19.24 -26.26 -3.73
CA ALA A 139 18.89 -27.32 -4.70
C ALA A 139 17.54 -27.96 -4.34
N ALA A 140 16.78 -28.30 -5.40
CA ALA A 140 15.51 -29.00 -5.20
C ALA A 140 15.76 -30.40 -4.63
N ILE A 141 15.11 -30.71 -3.52
CA ILE A 141 15.19 -32.06 -2.93
C ILE A 141 14.10 -32.90 -3.58
N LYS A 142 14.49 -33.78 -4.49
CA LYS A 142 13.60 -34.77 -5.11
C LYS A 142 13.19 -35.81 -4.07
N ASN A 143 11.87 -36.07 -3.95
CA ASN A 143 11.25 -37.08 -3.07
C ASN A 143 10.91 -36.65 -1.64
N GLN A 144 10.73 -35.37 -1.35
CA GLN A 144 10.03 -34.99 -0.12
C GLN A 144 8.53 -34.83 -0.38
N THR A 145 7.73 -35.48 0.49
CA THR A 145 6.27 -35.35 0.50
C THR A 145 5.84 -33.94 0.90
N ALA A 146 4.59 -33.58 0.66
CA ALA A 146 4.01 -32.25 0.86
C ALA A 146 4.13 -31.66 2.29
N SER A 147 4.78 -32.33 3.21
CA SER A 147 5.09 -31.88 4.58
C SER A 147 6.52 -31.30 4.73
N SER A 148 7.27 -31.18 3.65
CA SER A 148 8.63 -30.63 3.70
C SER A 148 8.61 -29.11 3.88
N SER A 149 9.48 -28.63 4.77
CA SER A 149 9.65 -27.23 5.08
C SER A 149 9.98 -26.41 3.84
N TYR A 150 9.39 -25.22 3.74
CA TYR A 150 9.78 -24.22 2.75
C TYR A 150 11.28 -23.93 2.84
N LYS A 151 11.90 -23.54 1.74
CA LYS A 151 13.31 -23.18 1.66
C LYS A 151 13.48 -21.73 1.27
N PRO A 152 14.55 -21.06 1.74
CA PRO A 152 14.80 -19.67 1.38
C PRO A 152 15.17 -19.53 -0.10
N ALA A 153 14.66 -18.49 -0.72
CA ALA A 153 14.98 -18.08 -2.08
C ALA A 153 15.21 -16.58 -2.17
N LEU A 154 16.16 -16.19 -3.01
CA LEU A 154 16.40 -14.80 -3.37
C LEU A 154 15.71 -14.52 -4.70
N LEU A 155 14.92 -13.48 -4.74
CA LEU A 155 14.30 -12.99 -5.98
C LEU A 155 15.25 -12.04 -6.72
N ASP A 156 15.05 -11.92 -8.02
CA ASP A 156 15.75 -10.99 -8.91
C ASP A 156 15.66 -9.51 -8.50
N CYS A 157 14.71 -9.16 -7.63
CA CYS A 157 14.57 -7.85 -7.01
C CYS A 157 15.33 -7.70 -5.68
N GLY A 158 16.09 -8.71 -5.25
CA GLY A 158 16.86 -8.71 -3.99
C GLY A 158 16.04 -8.99 -2.73
N ILE A 159 14.78 -9.38 -2.87
CA ILE A 159 13.93 -9.76 -1.73
C ILE A 159 14.09 -11.25 -1.47
N LYS A 160 14.19 -11.62 -0.18
CA LYS A 160 14.22 -13.02 0.26
C LYS A 160 12.82 -13.43 0.66
N ILE A 161 12.40 -14.60 0.17
CA ILE A 161 11.12 -15.23 0.52
C ILE A 161 11.32 -16.72 0.75
N ASP A 162 10.34 -17.36 1.36
CA ASP A 162 10.30 -18.82 1.47
C ASP A 162 9.47 -19.41 0.32
N VAL A 163 10.03 -20.43 -0.33
CA VAL A 163 9.41 -21.14 -1.46
C VAL A 163 9.31 -22.64 -1.19
N PRO A 164 8.37 -23.33 -1.85
CA PRO A 164 8.31 -24.80 -1.79
C PRO A 164 9.63 -25.46 -2.24
N PRO A 165 9.96 -26.63 -1.72
CA PRO A 165 11.24 -27.30 -1.97
C PRO A 165 11.49 -27.70 -3.43
N PHE A 166 10.44 -27.77 -4.27
CA PHE A 166 10.53 -28.14 -5.69
C PHE A 166 10.87 -26.95 -6.61
N ILE A 167 10.89 -25.72 -6.09
CA ILE A 167 11.23 -24.52 -6.86
C ILE A 167 12.74 -24.48 -7.08
N GLU A 168 13.16 -24.16 -8.32
CA GLU A 168 14.57 -24.07 -8.73
C GLU A 168 14.96 -22.63 -9.09
N SER A 169 16.27 -22.39 -9.09
CA SER A 169 16.81 -21.10 -9.57
C SER A 169 16.49 -20.93 -11.05
N GLY A 170 16.17 -19.70 -11.47
CA GLY A 170 15.76 -19.36 -12.83
C GLY A 170 14.26 -19.55 -13.10
N GLU A 171 13.50 -20.18 -12.19
CA GLU A 171 12.06 -20.31 -12.37
C GLU A 171 11.33 -19.00 -12.08
N LYS A 172 10.21 -18.80 -12.77
CA LYS A 172 9.31 -17.68 -12.57
C LYS A 172 8.18 -18.10 -11.64
N ILE A 173 7.91 -17.24 -10.68
CA ILE A 173 6.86 -17.45 -9.68
C ILE A 173 5.97 -16.22 -9.56
N ILE A 174 4.77 -16.42 -9.05
CA ILE A 174 3.88 -15.34 -8.59
C ILE A 174 4.04 -15.22 -7.09
N ILE A 175 4.19 -13.99 -6.62
CA ILE A 175 4.20 -13.65 -5.19
C ILE A 175 3.05 -12.69 -4.87
N ASP A 176 2.53 -12.77 -3.64
CA ASP A 176 1.63 -11.75 -3.09
C ASP A 176 2.47 -10.55 -2.62
N THR A 177 2.19 -9.36 -3.14
CA THR A 177 2.98 -8.14 -2.86
C THR A 177 2.78 -7.59 -1.45
N ARG A 178 1.72 -8.02 -0.74
CA ARG A 178 1.37 -7.54 0.61
C ARG A 178 2.05 -8.36 1.69
N SER A 179 2.05 -9.70 1.52
CA SER A 179 2.65 -10.64 2.48
C SER A 179 4.07 -11.06 2.09
N LEU A 180 4.48 -10.82 0.84
CA LEU A 180 5.73 -11.31 0.23
C LEU A 180 5.83 -12.84 0.26
N GLU A 181 4.71 -13.51 0.06
CA GLU A 181 4.62 -14.97 0.08
C GLU A 181 4.50 -15.54 -1.33
N TYR A 182 5.04 -16.73 -1.49
CA TYR A 182 4.87 -17.52 -2.71
C TYR A 182 3.40 -17.89 -2.93
N VAL A 183 2.89 -17.65 -4.12
CA VAL A 183 1.52 -18.04 -4.51
C VAL A 183 1.52 -19.25 -5.40
N LYS A 184 2.23 -19.20 -6.51
CA LYS A 184 2.33 -20.31 -7.49
C LYS A 184 3.51 -20.13 -8.44
N ARG A 185 3.88 -21.22 -9.11
CA ARG A 185 4.81 -21.19 -10.24
C ARG A 185 4.11 -20.71 -11.50
N VAL A 186 4.83 -19.96 -12.32
CA VAL A 186 4.39 -19.60 -13.68
C VAL A 186 4.75 -20.77 -14.60
N ASN A 187 3.77 -21.30 -15.30
CA ASN A 187 3.95 -22.40 -16.27
C ASN A 187 4.27 -21.83 -17.64
#